data_3122505735ab00d8dc2f56b825e0ad27
#
_entry.id   3122505735ab00d8dc2f56b825e0ad27
#
_cell.length_a   1.000
_cell.length_b   1.000
_cell.length_c   1.000
_cell.angle_alpha   90.00
_cell.angle_beta   90.00
_cell.angle_gamma   90.00
#
_symmetry.space_group_name_H-M   'P 1'
#
loop_
_entity.id
_entity.type
_entity.pdbx_description
1 polymer ?
#
loop_
_entity_poly.entity_id
_entity_poly.type
_entity_poly.pdbx_seq_one_letter_code
_entity_poly.pdbx_strand_id
1 'polypeptide(L)'
;MTERKVLVLDNGASTIKAGYAIVSQQPRIVPNCRVTRGKGDKKTYIGDQISSCTDFSGLYYRLPFEKGFLTNWEVEKGVWDRIFSKDILDCDPQKTSLLITEPCFNLPNIQRTYDEMIFEVYEFQSYCRTIAPWLCIQNDTSSLYPNRPQNPAEPPDCVLVVDSGYSFTHIVPFVMGRPILPAIRRINIGGKLLTNHLKEIVSFRYWDMMDQTYVMNEVKETCCYVSQNFFADLETCRKNTRDNPILQEYVLPDFSRNTKGYIREKKRGVESYDQSDEQVLYMNNERFTVPEILFNPSDIGMNQAGIPEVIVEAINATHPDMFPFPVNDVDLHGLFYGNIVLVGGNSLFAGYKERIEKDLRVLAPSEFEVKVGMPEEKFASTPEFNERLVTRSEYLEYGSNICLRKFGLGGDEIDEMSE
;
A
#
# COMPACT_ATOMS: atom_id res chain seq x y z
N MET A 1 7.98 16.38 -32.51
CA MET A 1 7.33 16.49 -31.21
C MET A 1 8.29 15.91 -30.21
N THR A 2 8.83 16.68 -29.28
CA THR A 2 9.66 16.14 -28.19
C THR A 2 8.78 15.24 -27.35
N GLU A 3 9.20 13.99 -27.19
CA GLU A 3 8.50 12.99 -26.38
C GLU A 3 8.29 13.53 -24.96
N ARG A 4 7.05 13.62 -24.53
CA ARG A 4 6.68 14.20 -23.23
C ARG A 4 7.12 13.22 -22.13
N LYS A 5 8.05 13.65 -21.25
CA LYS A 5 8.46 12.86 -20.10
C LYS A 5 7.35 12.89 -19.03
N VAL A 6 6.86 11.73 -18.67
CA VAL A 6 5.86 11.56 -17.58
C VAL A 6 6.53 10.86 -16.41
N LEU A 7 6.55 11.52 -15.26
CA LEU A 7 7.00 10.94 -13.99
C LEU A 7 5.76 10.45 -13.21
N VAL A 8 5.77 9.20 -12.78
CA VAL A 8 4.76 8.60 -11.91
C VAL A 8 5.31 8.54 -10.50
N LEU A 9 4.54 9.04 -9.55
CA LEU A 9 4.87 9.07 -8.12
C LEU A 9 3.72 8.44 -7.31
N ASP A 10 3.89 7.18 -6.92
CA ASP A 10 2.99 6.58 -5.94
C ASP A 10 3.39 7.03 -4.53
N ASN A 11 2.65 8.02 -4.02
CA ASN A 11 2.98 8.74 -2.78
C ASN A 11 2.47 8.02 -1.54
N GLY A 12 3.05 6.86 -1.25
CA GLY A 12 2.65 6.01 -0.12
C GLY A 12 3.20 6.48 1.23
N ALA A 13 2.48 6.18 2.30
CA ALA A 13 2.83 6.59 3.67
C ALA A 13 4.09 5.89 4.24
N SER A 14 4.47 4.73 3.72
CA SER A 14 5.68 3.99 4.12
C SER A 14 6.81 4.17 3.13
N THR A 15 6.50 4.01 1.85
CA THR A 15 7.44 4.11 0.74
C THR A 15 6.82 4.88 -0.40
N ILE A 16 7.62 5.68 -1.08
CA ILE A 16 7.27 6.28 -2.36
C ILE A 16 7.85 5.40 -3.46
N LYS A 17 7.01 5.06 -4.45
CA LYS A 17 7.45 4.39 -5.67
C LYS A 17 7.46 5.41 -6.79
N ALA A 18 8.62 5.66 -7.38
CA ALA A 18 8.80 6.72 -8.36
C ALA A 18 9.55 6.23 -9.59
N GLY A 19 9.10 6.65 -10.77
CA GLY A 19 9.75 6.29 -12.03
C GLY A 19 9.12 6.98 -13.22
N TYR A 20 9.87 7.06 -14.31
CA TYR A 20 9.33 7.56 -15.57
C TYR A 20 8.45 6.47 -16.22
N ALA A 21 7.37 6.89 -16.88
CA ALA A 21 6.45 6.00 -17.60
C ALA A 21 7.12 5.43 -18.87
N ILE A 22 8.16 4.62 -18.67
CA ILE A 22 8.93 3.94 -19.72
C ILE A 22 8.83 2.43 -19.44
N VAL A 23 8.34 1.66 -20.39
CA VAL A 23 8.01 0.22 -20.25
C VAL A 23 9.16 -0.66 -19.74
N SER A 24 10.42 -0.23 -19.90
CA SER A 24 11.61 -1.03 -19.54
C SER A 24 12.25 -0.64 -18.20
N GLN A 25 11.74 0.38 -17.51
CA GLN A 25 12.39 0.90 -16.30
C GLN A 25 11.61 0.52 -15.05
N GLN A 26 12.28 -0.18 -14.14
CA GLN A 26 11.74 -0.49 -12.81
C GLN A 26 11.63 0.78 -11.95
N PRO A 27 10.55 0.98 -11.21
CA PRO A 27 10.42 2.12 -10.33
C PRO A 27 11.43 2.08 -9.18
N ARG A 28 11.84 3.25 -8.72
CA ARG A 28 12.61 3.40 -7.49
C ARG A 28 11.68 3.34 -6.29
N ILE A 29 11.99 2.50 -5.32
CA ILE A 29 11.28 2.42 -4.04
C ILE A 29 12.09 3.17 -3.00
N VAL A 30 11.53 4.24 -2.47
CA VAL A 30 12.20 5.13 -1.52
C VAL A 30 11.40 5.17 -0.22
N PRO A 31 12.00 4.89 0.95
CA PRO A 31 11.33 5.03 2.24
C PRO A 31 10.80 6.45 2.42
N ASN A 32 9.53 6.60 2.79
CA ASN A 32 8.93 7.91 3.01
C ASN A 32 9.12 8.35 4.45
N CYS A 33 10.35 8.71 4.79
CA CYS A 33 10.71 9.13 6.13
C CYS A 33 11.95 10.03 6.14
N ARG A 34 12.05 10.83 7.20
CA ARG A 34 13.26 11.52 7.65
C ARG A 34 13.68 10.92 8.97
N VAL A 35 14.91 10.47 9.07
CA VAL A 35 15.44 9.81 10.25
C VAL A 35 16.62 10.62 10.80
N THR A 36 16.59 10.88 12.11
CA THR A 36 17.68 11.61 12.78
C THR A 36 18.26 10.70 13.86
N ARG A 37 19.57 10.55 13.89
CA ARG A 37 20.26 9.83 14.95
C ARG A 37 20.34 10.70 16.22
N GLY A 38 19.84 10.18 17.37
CA GLY A 38 19.94 10.83 18.66
C GLY A 38 21.33 10.68 19.29
N LYS A 39 21.71 11.56 20.19
CA LYS A 39 22.94 11.59 21.02
C LYS A 39 24.26 11.45 20.22
N GLY A 40 24.88 12.56 19.92
CA GLY A 40 26.19 12.65 19.27
C GLY A 40 26.10 13.38 17.92
N ASP A 41 26.60 12.79 16.87
CA ASP A 41 26.48 13.33 15.51
C ASP A 41 25.01 13.30 15.08
N LYS A 42 24.40 14.48 14.99
CA LYS A 42 23.02 14.67 14.51
C LYS A 42 22.94 14.43 13.01
N LYS A 43 23.37 13.24 12.58
CA LYS A 43 23.27 12.88 11.17
C LYS A 43 21.81 12.60 10.80
N THR A 44 21.34 13.25 9.76
CA THR A 44 19.98 13.09 9.23
C THR A 44 20.07 12.27 7.94
N TYR A 45 19.17 11.30 7.81
CA TYR A 45 18.98 10.47 6.62
C TYR A 45 17.60 10.73 6.06
N ILE A 46 17.49 10.91 4.76
CA ILE A 46 16.24 11.18 4.07
C ILE A 46 16.03 10.09 3.02
N GLY A 47 14.87 9.42 3.08
CA GLY A 47 14.48 8.41 2.12
C GLY A 47 15.49 7.26 1.99
N ASP A 48 16.03 7.04 0.79
CA ASP A 48 16.97 5.96 0.47
C ASP A 48 18.29 6.02 1.24
N GLN A 49 18.67 7.21 1.74
CA GLN A 49 19.89 7.39 2.52
C GLN A 49 19.91 6.56 3.81
N ILE A 50 18.73 6.10 4.29
CA ILE A 50 18.65 5.22 5.47
C ILE A 50 19.43 3.92 5.26
N SER A 51 19.54 3.44 4.03
CA SER A 51 20.33 2.25 3.69
C SER A 51 21.82 2.40 3.96
N SER A 52 22.33 3.64 4.02
CA SER A 52 23.71 3.95 4.39
C SER A 52 23.93 4.09 5.90
N CYS A 53 22.86 3.95 6.70
CA CYS A 53 22.97 3.93 8.15
C CYS A 53 23.59 2.60 8.60
N THR A 54 24.62 2.66 9.40
CA THR A 54 25.31 1.47 9.93
C THR A 54 24.80 1.05 11.31
N ASP A 55 24.06 1.93 11.99
CA ASP A 55 23.54 1.69 13.33
C ASP A 55 22.13 2.26 13.41
N PHE A 56 21.14 1.36 13.49
CA PHE A 56 19.72 1.70 13.57
C PHE A 56 19.22 1.89 15.01
N SER A 57 20.08 1.74 16.01
CA SER A 57 19.71 1.99 17.40
C SER A 57 19.50 3.49 17.67
N GLY A 58 18.45 3.82 18.41
CA GLY A 58 18.16 5.20 18.81
C GLY A 58 17.86 6.16 17.66
N LEU A 59 17.27 5.67 16.57
CA LEU A 59 16.81 6.47 15.46
C LEU A 59 15.44 7.07 15.74
N TYR A 60 15.32 8.39 15.52
CA TYR A 60 14.03 9.09 15.57
C TYR A 60 13.45 9.23 14.18
N TYR A 61 12.37 8.49 13.94
CA TYR A 61 11.62 8.54 12.69
C TYR A 61 10.62 9.68 12.69
N ARG A 62 10.66 10.50 11.64
CA ARG A 62 9.61 11.44 11.30
C ARG A 62 8.97 10.99 10.01
N LEU A 63 7.72 10.58 10.10
CA LEU A 63 6.90 10.21 8.96
C LEU A 63 6.11 11.44 8.51
N PRO A 64 5.93 11.65 7.20
CA PRO A 64 5.12 12.76 6.70
C PRO A 64 3.61 12.50 6.82
N PHE A 65 3.21 11.22 6.91
CA PHE A 65 1.82 10.81 6.97
C PHE A 65 1.38 10.47 8.40
N GLU A 66 0.23 11.00 8.79
CA GLU A 66 -0.48 10.61 10.01
C GLU A 66 -1.88 10.11 9.66
N LYS A 67 -2.26 8.93 10.19
CA LYS A 67 -3.55 8.28 9.88
C LYS A 67 -3.87 8.24 8.38
N GLY A 68 -2.83 8.04 7.55
CA GLY A 68 -2.93 7.94 6.10
C GLY A 68 -3.08 9.26 5.33
N PHE A 69 -3.03 10.39 6.00
CA PHE A 69 -3.05 11.70 5.38
C PHE A 69 -1.70 12.40 5.49
N LEU A 70 -1.30 13.11 4.46
CA LEU A 70 -0.08 13.89 4.45
C LEU A 70 -0.25 15.15 5.32
N THR A 71 0.45 15.18 6.45
CA THR A 71 0.35 16.25 7.44
C THR A 71 1.65 17.02 7.64
N ASN A 72 2.80 16.38 7.38
CA ASN A 72 4.11 17.01 7.55
C ASN A 72 4.79 17.27 6.21
N TRP A 73 4.47 18.40 5.63
CA TRP A 73 4.99 18.87 4.33
C TRP A 73 6.49 19.15 4.32
N GLU A 74 7.09 19.52 5.48
CA GLU A 74 8.55 19.72 5.56
C GLU A 74 9.30 18.41 5.32
N VAL A 75 8.84 17.34 5.94
CA VAL A 75 9.45 16.01 5.77
C VAL A 75 9.22 15.51 4.33
N GLU A 76 7.99 15.61 3.84
CA GLU A 76 7.63 15.16 2.49
C GLU A 76 8.41 15.88 1.42
N LYS A 77 8.50 17.21 1.52
CA LYS A 77 9.33 18.01 0.60
C LYS A 77 10.77 17.53 0.58
N GLY A 78 11.35 17.24 1.75
CA GLY A 78 12.72 16.72 1.81
C GLY A 78 12.88 15.37 1.09
N VAL A 79 11.88 14.49 1.17
CA VAL A 79 11.88 13.21 0.46
C VAL A 79 11.69 13.41 -1.04
N TRP A 80 10.80 14.31 -1.46
CA TRP A 80 10.62 14.66 -2.89
C TRP A 80 11.86 15.31 -3.48
N ASP A 81 12.49 16.25 -2.76
CA ASP A 81 13.76 16.88 -3.19
C ASP A 81 14.84 15.81 -3.43
N ARG A 82 14.88 14.78 -2.57
CA ARG A 82 15.80 13.65 -2.74
C ARG A 82 15.44 12.80 -3.96
N ILE A 83 14.16 12.47 -4.16
CA ILE A 83 13.68 11.66 -5.30
C ILE A 83 13.97 12.39 -6.63
N PHE A 84 13.71 13.69 -6.71
CA PHE A 84 13.90 14.48 -7.94
C PHE A 84 15.38 14.82 -8.20
N SER A 85 16.27 14.61 -7.23
CA SER A 85 17.70 14.89 -7.36
C SER A 85 18.37 14.06 -8.46
N LYS A 86 19.55 14.52 -8.88
CA LYS A 86 20.41 13.82 -9.86
C LYS A 86 20.81 12.40 -9.44
N ASP A 87 20.84 12.14 -8.14
CA ASP A 87 21.24 10.84 -7.60
C ASP A 87 20.19 9.75 -7.81
N ILE A 88 18.90 10.11 -7.96
CA ILE A 88 17.80 9.16 -8.08
C ILE A 88 17.13 9.21 -9.45
N LEU A 89 16.45 10.31 -9.79
CA LEU A 89 15.66 10.40 -11.02
C LEU A 89 16.14 11.48 -12.00
N ASP A 90 17.02 12.40 -11.58
CA ASP A 90 17.47 13.55 -12.38
C ASP A 90 16.28 14.26 -13.07
N CYS A 91 15.28 14.63 -12.27
CA CYS A 91 14.05 15.21 -12.76
C CYS A 91 14.19 16.72 -12.95
N ASP A 92 13.87 17.22 -14.17
CA ASP A 92 13.64 18.62 -14.46
C ASP A 92 12.12 18.88 -14.45
N PRO A 93 11.54 19.44 -13.37
CA PRO A 93 10.10 19.62 -13.26
C PRO A 93 9.49 20.47 -14.39
N GLN A 94 10.18 21.51 -14.84
CA GLN A 94 9.68 22.42 -15.88
C GLN A 94 9.51 21.73 -17.24
N LYS A 95 10.12 20.56 -17.44
CA LYS A 95 10.03 19.75 -18.67
C LYS A 95 9.33 18.42 -18.46
N THR A 96 8.78 18.18 -17.26
CA THR A 96 8.21 16.90 -16.87
C THR A 96 6.73 17.08 -16.50
N SER A 97 5.90 16.13 -16.91
CA SER A 97 4.53 15.97 -16.42
C SER A 97 4.53 15.03 -15.22
N LEU A 98 3.82 15.35 -14.15
CA LEU A 98 3.74 14.54 -12.95
C LEU A 98 2.38 13.84 -12.84
N LEU A 99 2.39 12.53 -12.60
CA LEU A 99 1.25 11.77 -12.12
C LEU A 99 1.52 11.36 -10.67
N ILE A 100 0.69 11.79 -9.73
CA ILE A 100 0.85 11.45 -8.32
C ILE A 100 -0.39 10.77 -7.76
N THR A 101 -0.19 9.81 -6.85
CA THR A 101 -1.30 9.16 -6.14
C THR A 101 -1.63 9.89 -4.85
N GLU A 102 -2.92 9.83 -4.49
CA GLU A 102 -3.44 10.27 -3.21
C GLU A 102 -4.36 9.19 -2.60
N PRO A 103 -4.59 9.20 -1.28
CA PRO A 103 -5.54 8.28 -0.67
C PRO A 103 -6.99 8.59 -1.08
N CYS A 104 -7.85 7.57 -1.09
CA CYS A 104 -9.29 7.77 -1.20
C CYS A 104 -9.77 8.70 -0.07
N PHE A 105 -10.72 9.58 -0.37
CA PHE A 105 -11.26 10.56 0.58
C PHE A 105 -10.22 11.51 1.17
N ASN A 106 -9.25 11.93 0.36
CA ASN A 106 -8.28 12.93 0.79
C ASN A 106 -8.96 14.25 1.13
N LEU A 107 -8.39 14.98 2.09
CA LEU A 107 -8.97 16.24 2.56
C LEU A 107 -8.73 17.37 1.55
N PRO A 108 -9.75 18.23 1.26
CA PRO A 108 -9.63 19.31 0.27
C PRO A 108 -8.46 20.27 0.53
N ASN A 109 -8.17 20.57 1.80
CA ASN A 109 -7.03 21.41 2.15
C ASN A 109 -5.69 20.75 1.80
N ILE A 110 -5.57 19.44 2.02
CA ILE A 110 -4.36 18.70 1.64
C ILE A 110 -4.22 18.67 0.11
N GLN A 111 -5.33 18.45 -0.61
CA GLN A 111 -5.35 18.48 -2.07
C GLN A 111 -4.89 19.83 -2.62
N ARG A 112 -5.37 20.94 -2.02
CA ARG A 112 -4.92 22.28 -2.39
C ARG A 112 -3.42 22.48 -2.16
N THR A 113 -2.91 22.00 -1.03
CA THR A 113 -1.46 22.10 -0.76
C THR A 113 -0.64 21.24 -1.73
N TYR A 114 -1.14 20.09 -2.20
CA TYR A 114 -0.50 19.36 -3.30
C TYR A 114 -0.39 20.25 -4.55
N ASP A 115 -1.47 20.91 -4.94
CA ASP A 115 -1.49 21.76 -6.14
C ASP A 115 -0.50 22.91 -6.03
N GLU A 116 -0.45 23.60 -4.85
CA GLU A 116 0.51 24.66 -4.55
C GLU A 116 1.96 24.14 -4.61
N MET A 117 2.24 23.02 -3.95
CA MET A 117 3.58 22.43 -3.93
C MET A 117 4.07 22.08 -5.35
N ILE A 118 3.21 21.46 -6.15
CA ILE A 118 3.58 20.99 -7.49
C ILE A 118 3.78 22.15 -8.46
N PHE A 119 2.88 23.14 -8.46
CA PHE A 119 2.93 24.22 -9.45
C PHE A 119 3.72 25.45 -9.01
N GLU A 120 3.72 25.77 -7.71
CA GLU A 120 4.37 26.99 -7.22
C GLU A 120 5.79 26.73 -6.70
N VAL A 121 6.01 25.59 -6.01
CA VAL A 121 7.32 25.29 -5.42
C VAL A 121 8.21 24.52 -6.40
N TYR A 122 7.67 23.47 -7.07
CA TYR A 122 8.45 22.65 -8.00
C TYR A 122 8.33 23.10 -9.46
N GLU A 123 7.29 23.82 -9.81
CA GLU A 123 7.04 24.36 -11.16
C GLU A 123 6.91 23.27 -12.25
N PHE A 124 6.26 22.13 -11.94
CA PHE A 124 6.02 21.08 -12.93
C PHE A 124 5.27 21.61 -14.15
N GLN A 125 5.62 21.09 -15.33
CA GLN A 125 5.00 21.50 -16.60
C GLN A 125 3.51 21.22 -16.62
N SER A 126 3.11 20.08 -16.11
CA SER A 126 1.72 19.66 -15.96
C SER A 126 1.61 18.58 -14.88
N TYR A 127 0.40 18.36 -14.41
CA TYR A 127 0.15 17.53 -13.24
C TYR A 127 -1.19 16.82 -13.34
N CYS A 128 -1.26 15.61 -12.81
CA CYS A 128 -2.49 14.86 -12.57
C CYS A 128 -2.41 14.17 -11.21
N ARG A 129 -3.47 14.23 -10.44
CA ARG A 129 -3.64 13.54 -9.16
C ARG A 129 -4.75 12.51 -9.27
N THR A 130 -4.53 11.30 -8.74
CA THR A 130 -5.50 10.21 -8.79
C THR A 130 -5.33 9.27 -7.59
N ILE A 131 -6.28 8.38 -7.38
CA ILE A 131 -6.16 7.31 -6.37
C ILE A 131 -5.36 6.13 -6.93
N ALA A 132 -4.51 5.51 -6.09
CA ALA A 132 -3.69 4.37 -6.51
C ALA A 132 -4.52 3.18 -7.08
N PRO A 133 -5.68 2.79 -6.51
CA PRO A 133 -6.53 1.75 -7.07
C PRO A 133 -6.97 2.00 -8.51
N TRP A 134 -7.15 3.26 -8.93
CA TRP A 134 -7.49 3.57 -10.32
C TRP A 134 -6.37 3.22 -11.30
N LEU A 135 -5.12 3.44 -10.91
CA LEU A 135 -3.96 3.06 -11.73
C LEU A 135 -3.85 1.54 -11.88
N CYS A 136 -4.24 0.79 -10.85
CA CYS A 136 -4.19 -0.68 -10.89
C CYS A 136 -5.12 -1.28 -11.95
N ILE A 137 -6.29 -0.68 -12.18
CA ILE A 137 -7.25 -1.18 -13.17
C ILE A 137 -6.89 -0.80 -14.61
N GLN A 138 -5.99 0.17 -14.81
CA GLN A 138 -5.47 0.53 -16.13
C GLN A 138 -4.37 -0.43 -16.62
N ASN A 139 -3.85 -1.29 -15.76
CA ASN A 139 -2.91 -2.32 -16.15
C ASN A 139 -3.60 -3.43 -16.94
N ASP A 140 -2.82 -4.13 -17.76
CA ASP A 140 -3.29 -5.35 -18.40
C ASP A 140 -3.60 -6.42 -17.34
N THR A 141 -4.89 -6.58 -17.05
CA THR A 141 -5.39 -7.61 -16.13
C THR A 141 -5.81 -8.88 -16.85
N SER A 142 -5.56 -9.02 -18.14
CA SER A 142 -5.97 -10.18 -18.97
C SER A 142 -5.39 -11.50 -18.46
N SER A 143 -4.18 -11.48 -17.90
CA SER A 143 -3.56 -12.65 -17.27
C SER A 143 -4.28 -13.12 -16.01
N LEU A 144 -4.98 -12.21 -15.31
CA LEU A 144 -5.76 -12.54 -14.12
C LEU A 144 -7.15 -13.10 -14.46
N TYR A 145 -7.67 -12.75 -15.64
CA TYR A 145 -9.03 -13.07 -16.07
C TYR A 145 -9.03 -13.61 -17.50
N PRO A 146 -8.65 -14.88 -17.71
CA PRO A 146 -8.44 -15.47 -19.07
C PRO A 146 -9.71 -15.52 -19.93
N ASN A 147 -10.90 -15.35 -19.37
CA ASN A 147 -12.19 -15.40 -20.08
C ASN A 147 -12.73 -14.02 -20.46
N ARG A 148 -11.95 -12.96 -20.31
CA ARG A 148 -12.36 -11.58 -20.61
C ARG A 148 -12.33 -11.33 -22.13
N PRO A 149 -13.26 -10.52 -22.69
CA PRO A 149 -13.18 -10.05 -24.09
C PRO A 149 -11.84 -9.37 -24.35
N GLN A 150 -11.21 -9.71 -25.47
CA GLN A 150 -9.79 -9.47 -25.76
C GLN A 150 -9.52 -8.03 -26.23
N ASN A 151 -9.88 -7.02 -25.48
CA ASN A 151 -9.30 -5.70 -25.70
C ASN A 151 -8.51 -5.26 -24.45
N PRO A 152 -7.17 -5.49 -24.41
CA PRO A 152 -6.34 -5.14 -23.25
C PRO A 152 -6.34 -3.63 -22.92
N ALA A 153 -6.77 -2.79 -23.85
CA ALA A 153 -6.81 -1.34 -23.71
C ALA A 153 -8.08 -0.83 -22.99
N GLU A 154 -9.09 -1.68 -22.78
CA GLU A 154 -10.32 -1.28 -22.09
C GLU A 154 -10.33 -1.81 -20.65
N PRO A 155 -10.65 -0.95 -19.65
CA PRO A 155 -10.79 -1.38 -18.26
C PRO A 155 -11.90 -2.43 -18.12
N PRO A 156 -11.85 -3.33 -17.11
CA PRO A 156 -12.92 -4.27 -16.84
C PRO A 156 -14.26 -3.57 -16.60
N ASP A 157 -15.35 -4.17 -17.09
CA ASP A 157 -16.70 -3.65 -16.86
C ASP A 157 -16.97 -3.46 -15.36
N CYS A 158 -16.58 -4.45 -14.54
CA CYS A 158 -16.63 -4.39 -13.10
C CYS A 158 -15.35 -4.98 -12.51
N VAL A 159 -14.76 -4.32 -11.53
CA VAL A 159 -13.61 -4.81 -10.75
C VAL A 159 -13.64 -4.25 -9.34
N LEU A 160 -13.29 -5.06 -8.36
CA LEU A 160 -13.11 -4.63 -6.98
C LEU A 160 -11.62 -4.62 -6.64
N VAL A 161 -11.08 -3.47 -6.31
CA VAL A 161 -9.67 -3.34 -5.87
C VAL A 161 -9.61 -3.30 -4.35
N VAL A 162 -8.83 -4.20 -3.76
CA VAL A 162 -8.50 -4.23 -2.33
C VAL A 162 -7.09 -3.73 -2.18
N ASP A 163 -6.93 -2.48 -1.74
CA ASP A 163 -5.65 -1.83 -1.50
C ASP A 163 -5.32 -1.89 0.01
N SER A 164 -4.54 -2.90 0.40
CA SER A 164 -4.10 -3.10 1.78
C SER A 164 -2.71 -2.52 1.99
N GLY A 165 -2.68 -1.25 2.38
CA GLY A 165 -1.48 -0.43 2.50
C GLY A 165 -0.88 -0.38 3.90
N TYR A 166 0.01 0.60 4.11
CA TYR A 166 0.67 0.82 5.40
C TYR A 166 -0.26 1.45 6.45
N SER A 167 -1.09 2.41 6.06
CA SER A 167 -1.94 3.15 7.01
C SER A 167 -3.32 2.52 7.19
N PHE A 168 -3.91 2.01 6.13
CA PHE A 168 -5.27 1.46 6.09
C PHE A 168 -5.46 0.52 4.90
N THR A 169 -6.62 -0.13 4.86
CA THR A 169 -7.07 -0.93 3.73
C THR A 169 -8.31 -0.28 3.12
N HIS A 170 -8.28 -0.02 1.81
CA HIS A 170 -9.43 0.44 1.03
C HIS A 170 -9.97 -0.68 0.15
N ILE A 171 -11.28 -0.76 0.06
CA ILE A 171 -12.01 -1.60 -0.87
C ILE A 171 -12.76 -0.68 -1.83
N VAL A 172 -12.35 -0.70 -3.10
CA VAL A 172 -12.80 0.26 -4.11
C VAL A 172 -13.44 -0.48 -5.28
N PRO A 173 -14.77 -0.50 -5.40
CA PRO A 173 -15.44 -1.03 -6.56
C PRO A 173 -15.38 -0.03 -7.73
N PHE A 174 -15.10 -0.56 -8.93
CA PHE A 174 -15.05 0.19 -10.18
C PHE A 174 -16.00 -0.42 -11.19
N VAL A 175 -16.63 0.45 -11.99
CA VAL A 175 -17.42 0.09 -13.15
C VAL A 175 -16.97 0.94 -14.33
N MET A 176 -16.68 0.28 -15.45
CA MET A 176 -16.18 0.92 -16.66
C MET A 176 -15.05 1.94 -16.37
N GLY A 177 -14.12 1.56 -15.49
CA GLY A 177 -12.99 2.40 -15.11
C GLY A 177 -13.32 3.55 -14.13
N ARG A 178 -14.57 3.70 -13.66
CA ARG A 178 -14.98 4.74 -12.70
C ARG A 178 -15.24 4.15 -11.32
N PRO A 179 -14.71 4.74 -10.23
CA PRO A 179 -14.98 4.26 -8.89
C PRO A 179 -16.40 4.59 -8.44
N ILE A 180 -17.04 3.67 -7.73
CA ILE A 180 -18.36 3.88 -7.13
C ILE A 180 -18.16 4.47 -5.74
N LEU A 181 -18.09 5.79 -5.62
CA LEU A 181 -17.74 6.50 -4.39
C LEU A 181 -18.58 6.07 -3.16
N PRO A 182 -19.92 5.94 -3.24
CA PRO A 182 -20.73 5.53 -2.10
C PRO A 182 -20.47 4.11 -1.60
N ALA A 183 -19.95 3.26 -2.48
CA ALA A 183 -19.64 1.86 -2.18
C ALA A 183 -18.19 1.64 -1.71
N ILE A 184 -17.32 2.65 -1.78
CA ILE A 184 -15.96 2.54 -1.23
C ILE A 184 -16.03 2.30 0.28
N ARG A 185 -15.24 1.33 0.74
CA ARG A 185 -15.08 1.04 2.17
C ARG A 185 -13.63 1.21 2.60
N ARG A 186 -13.46 1.59 3.86
CA ARG A 186 -12.14 1.76 4.48
C ARG A 186 -12.10 1.05 5.83
N ILE A 187 -11.06 0.28 6.03
CA ILE A 187 -10.69 -0.32 7.31
C ILE A 187 -9.45 0.41 7.83
N ASN A 188 -9.47 0.84 9.10
CA ASN A 188 -8.33 1.56 9.72
C ASN A 188 -7.23 0.60 10.20
N ILE A 189 -6.96 -0.43 9.40
CA ILE A 189 -5.91 -1.42 9.64
C ILE A 189 -4.99 -1.42 8.44
N GLY A 190 -3.69 -1.35 8.72
CA GLY A 190 -2.63 -1.39 7.74
C GLY A 190 -1.32 -1.85 8.37
N GLY A 191 -0.27 -1.90 7.57
CA GLY A 191 1.03 -2.41 8.00
C GLY A 191 1.62 -1.73 9.23
N LYS A 192 1.30 -0.44 9.46
CA LYS A 192 1.73 0.31 10.65
C LYS A 192 1.16 -0.26 11.94
N LEU A 193 -0.14 -0.59 11.93
CA LEU A 193 -0.80 -1.19 13.09
C LEU A 193 -0.19 -2.55 13.40
N LEU A 194 0.01 -3.39 12.37
CA LEU A 194 0.63 -4.71 12.52
C LEU A 194 2.04 -4.62 13.09
N THR A 195 2.86 -3.69 12.60
CA THR A 195 4.21 -3.47 13.13
C THR A 195 4.18 -3.02 14.60
N ASN A 196 3.26 -2.11 14.95
CA ASN A 196 3.13 -1.64 16.33
C ASN A 196 2.68 -2.77 17.27
N HIS A 197 1.70 -3.56 16.85
CA HIS A 197 1.25 -4.71 17.64
C HIS A 197 2.35 -5.76 17.81
N LEU A 198 3.12 -6.04 16.75
CA LEU A 198 4.28 -6.92 16.86
C LEU A 198 5.34 -6.37 17.84
N LYS A 199 5.61 -5.06 17.83
CA LYS A 199 6.51 -4.42 18.80
C LYS A 199 6.04 -4.64 20.24
N GLU A 200 4.76 -4.48 20.51
CA GLU A 200 4.17 -4.70 21.84
C GLU A 200 4.35 -6.15 22.30
N ILE A 201 4.01 -7.13 21.44
CA ILE A 201 4.16 -8.56 21.77
C ILE A 201 5.62 -8.91 22.05
N VAL A 202 6.54 -8.47 21.18
CA VAL A 202 7.98 -8.79 21.31
C VAL A 202 8.56 -8.07 22.52
N SER A 203 8.20 -6.81 22.77
CA SER A 203 8.68 -6.06 23.93
C SER A 203 8.21 -6.67 25.24
N PHE A 204 7.03 -7.27 25.29
CA PHE A 204 6.54 -7.98 26.47
C PHE A 204 7.31 -9.29 26.75
N ARG A 205 7.72 -10.00 25.69
CA ARG A 205 8.36 -11.34 25.82
C ARG A 205 9.87 -11.31 25.95
N TYR A 206 10.54 -10.35 25.32
CA TYR A 206 12.00 -10.36 25.14
C TYR A 206 12.64 -9.06 25.61
N TRP A 207 12.85 -8.13 24.71
CA TRP A 207 13.50 -6.83 24.95
C TRP A 207 12.57 -5.71 24.52
N ASP A 208 12.76 -4.54 25.11
CA ASP A 208 12.03 -3.35 24.66
C ASP A 208 12.40 -2.98 23.21
N MET A 209 11.46 -3.23 22.32
CA MET A 209 11.58 -2.97 20.89
C MET A 209 10.67 -1.82 20.42
N MET A 210 10.08 -1.06 21.37
CA MET A 210 9.10 -0.02 21.04
C MET A 210 9.68 1.07 20.13
N ASP A 211 10.94 1.42 20.31
CA ASP A 211 11.64 2.40 19.47
C ASP A 211 12.29 1.81 18.21
N GLN A 212 12.27 0.48 18.05
CA GLN A 212 12.95 -0.22 16.96
C GLN A 212 12.00 -0.51 15.78
N THR A 213 11.29 0.52 15.32
CA THR A 213 10.25 0.35 14.28
C THR A 213 10.80 -0.22 12.96
N TYR A 214 12.00 0.19 12.53
CA TYR A 214 12.62 -0.31 11.30
C TYR A 214 12.90 -1.82 11.39
N VAL A 215 13.59 -2.24 12.44
CA VAL A 215 13.93 -3.65 12.66
C VAL A 215 12.68 -4.49 12.79
N MET A 216 11.69 -4.04 13.55
CA MET A 216 10.43 -4.79 13.74
C MET A 216 9.57 -4.86 12.47
N ASN A 217 9.67 -3.87 11.59
CA ASN A 217 9.04 -3.96 10.28
C ASN A 217 9.72 -5.03 9.40
N GLU A 218 11.06 -5.10 9.39
CA GLU A 218 11.79 -6.17 8.70
C GLU A 218 11.46 -7.56 9.27
N VAL A 219 11.37 -7.71 10.60
CA VAL A 219 10.91 -8.95 11.25
C VAL A 219 9.53 -9.35 10.78
N LYS A 220 8.57 -8.40 10.75
CA LYS A 220 7.22 -8.63 10.28
C LYS A 220 7.20 -9.12 8.83
N GLU A 221 7.87 -8.42 7.94
CA GLU A 221 7.89 -8.73 6.50
C GLU A 221 8.60 -10.06 6.20
N THR A 222 9.60 -10.43 7.02
CA THR A 222 10.38 -11.65 6.83
C THR A 222 9.75 -12.88 7.47
N CYS A 223 9.12 -12.73 8.65
CA CYS A 223 8.68 -13.87 9.46
C CYS A 223 7.17 -14.11 9.43
N CYS A 224 6.35 -13.06 9.19
CA CYS A 224 4.90 -13.20 9.30
C CYS A 224 4.25 -13.78 8.03
N TYR A 225 3.14 -14.48 8.22
CA TYR A 225 2.33 -15.06 7.16
C TYR A 225 0.86 -15.13 7.59
N VAL A 226 -0.06 -15.28 6.66
CA VAL A 226 -1.50 -15.44 6.91
C VAL A 226 -1.82 -16.93 7.04
N SER A 227 -2.32 -17.35 8.21
CA SER A 227 -2.71 -18.72 8.47
C SER A 227 -3.93 -19.14 7.65
N GLN A 228 -3.88 -20.35 7.09
CA GLN A 228 -5.02 -20.97 6.44
C GLN A 228 -5.93 -21.71 7.43
N ASN A 229 -5.41 -22.07 8.61
CA ASN A 229 -6.17 -22.69 9.69
C ASN A 229 -5.61 -22.24 11.04
N PHE A 230 -6.12 -21.12 11.51
CA PHE A 230 -5.65 -20.44 12.71
C PHE A 230 -5.58 -21.34 13.95
N PHE A 231 -6.62 -22.10 14.23
CA PHE A 231 -6.65 -22.98 15.42
C PHE A 231 -5.67 -24.15 15.31
N ALA A 232 -5.51 -24.73 14.12
CA ALA A 232 -4.54 -25.80 13.91
C ALA A 232 -3.10 -25.30 14.07
N ASP A 233 -2.81 -24.09 13.60
CA ASP A 233 -1.51 -23.46 13.78
C ASP A 233 -1.25 -23.12 15.25
N LEU A 234 -2.26 -22.65 16.00
CA LEU A 234 -2.15 -22.44 17.45
C LEU A 234 -1.83 -23.75 18.21
N GLU A 235 -2.51 -24.84 17.88
CA GLU A 235 -2.22 -26.16 18.48
C GLU A 235 -0.81 -26.64 18.13
N THR A 236 -0.35 -26.34 16.90
CA THR A 236 1.03 -26.65 16.48
C THR A 236 2.07 -25.87 17.27
N CYS A 237 1.80 -24.60 17.59
CA CYS A 237 2.66 -23.77 18.43
C CYS A 237 2.82 -24.24 19.87
N ARG A 238 1.91 -25.08 20.37
CA ARG A 238 1.98 -25.70 21.73
C ARG A 238 2.93 -26.88 21.80
N LYS A 239 3.32 -27.46 20.64
CA LYS A 239 4.23 -28.59 20.58
C LYS A 239 5.64 -28.21 21.04
N ASN A 240 6.43 -29.21 21.40
CA ASN A 240 7.84 -29.01 21.72
C ASN A 240 8.59 -28.40 20.53
N THR A 241 9.66 -27.67 20.79
CA THR A 241 10.49 -26.97 19.79
C THR A 241 10.90 -27.86 18.61
N ARG A 242 11.16 -29.16 18.86
CA ARG A 242 11.53 -30.12 17.80
C ARG A 242 10.40 -30.44 16.83
N ASP A 243 9.16 -30.44 17.33
CA ASP A 243 7.95 -30.85 16.59
C ASP A 243 7.14 -29.64 16.09
N ASN A 244 7.61 -28.43 16.35
CA ASN A 244 6.97 -27.19 15.95
C ASN A 244 7.65 -26.60 14.72
N PRO A 245 7.09 -26.78 13.50
CA PRO A 245 7.63 -26.22 12.27
C PRO A 245 7.38 -24.71 12.16
N ILE A 246 6.48 -24.16 12.95
CA ILE A 246 6.12 -22.72 12.93
C ILE A 246 7.21 -21.91 13.62
N LEU A 247 7.82 -22.46 14.68
CA LEU A 247 8.89 -21.78 15.43
C LEU A 247 10.05 -21.44 14.52
N GLN A 248 10.41 -20.16 14.47
CA GLN A 248 11.49 -19.63 13.65
C GLN A 248 12.42 -18.77 14.49
N GLU A 249 13.72 -18.92 14.29
CA GLU A 249 14.75 -18.11 14.94
C GLU A 249 15.13 -16.96 14.02
N TYR A 250 14.87 -15.74 14.46
CA TYR A 250 15.30 -14.54 13.76
C TYR A 250 16.43 -13.88 14.53
N VAL A 251 17.60 -13.79 13.91
CA VAL A 251 18.77 -13.14 14.46
C VAL A 251 18.67 -11.64 14.22
N LEU A 252 18.67 -10.86 15.29
CA LEU A 252 18.64 -9.40 15.20
C LEU A 252 19.95 -8.84 14.65
N PRO A 253 19.92 -7.68 13.96
CA PRO A 253 21.15 -7.01 13.56
C PRO A 253 21.93 -6.53 14.79
N ASP A 254 23.23 -6.76 14.82
CA ASP A 254 24.15 -6.27 15.85
C ASP A 254 24.87 -4.97 15.46
N PHE A 255 24.65 -4.51 14.21
CA PHE A 255 25.20 -3.30 13.58
C PHE A 255 26.74 -3.24 13.52
N SER A 256 27.40 -4.26 14.00
CA SER A 256 28.88 -4.41 13.92
C SER A 256 29.32 -5.48 12.92
N ARG A 257 28.68 -6.64 12.94
CA ARG A 257 28.93 -7.77 12.02
C ARG A 257 27.80 -7.89 10.99
N ASN A 258 26.55 -7.75 11.45
CA ASN A 258 25.35 -7.88 10.64
C ASN A 258 24.53 -6.58 10.69
N THR A 259 24.41 -5.92 9.55
CA THR A 259 23.57 -4.70 9.39
C THR A 259 22.10 -5.02 9.21
N LYS A 260 21.77 -6.25 8.77
CA LYS A 260 20.40 -6.76 8.60
C LYS A 260 20.21 -8.04 9.40
N GLY A 261 19.03 -8.18 10.00
CA GLY A 261 18.64 -9.43 10.61
C GLY A 261 18.40 -10.54 9.57
N TYR A 262 18.38 -11.77 9.99
CA TYR A 262 18.15 -12.92 9.13
C TYR A 262 17.52 -14.08 9.88
N ILE A 263 16.86 -14.98 9.14
CA ILE A 263 16.34 -16.24 9.67
C ILE A 263 17.47 -17.25 9.78
N ARG A 264 17.65 -17.82 10.97
CA ARG A 264 18.61 -18.91 11.17
C ARG A 264 18.00 -20.22 10.67
N GLU A 265 18.69 -20.88 9.74
CA GLU A 265 18.28 -22.21 9.28
C GLU A 265 18.49 -23.27 10.37
N LYS A 266 17.45 -24.06 10.69
CA LYS A 266 17.55 -25.19 11.61
C LYS A 266 18.46 -26.26 10.97
N LYS A 267 19.70 -26.40 11.43
CA LYS A 267 20.55 -27.53 11.05
C LYS A 267 20.02 -28.79 11.73
N ARG A 268 19.50 -29.75 10.97
CA ARG A 268 19.11 -31.06 11.49
C ARG A 268 20.33 -31.76 12.09
N GLY A 269 20.32 -32.03 13.40
CA GLY A 269 21.27 -32.94 14.07
C GLY A 269 22.49 -32.32 14.75
N VAL A 270 22.63 -31.02 14.80
CA VAL A 270 23.67 -30.36 15.59
C VAL A 270 23.01 -29.54 16.69
N GLU A 271 23.12 -29.96 17.93
CA GLU A 271 22.90 -29.10 19.09
C GLU A 271 24.08 -28.10 19.11
N SER A 272 24.02 -27.07 18.32
CA SER A 272 24.96 -25.97 18.45
C SER A 272 24.45 -25.07 19.59
N TYR A 273 24.89 -25.37 20.80
CA TYR A 273 25.12 -24.35 21.81
C TYR A 273 26.32 -23.51 21.33
N ASP A 274 26.10 -22.78 20.24
CA ASP A 274 27.05 -21.77 19.84
C ASP A 274 26.85 -20.60 20.79
N GLN A 275 27.85 -20.33 21.61
CA GLN A 275 27.96 -19.14 22.47
C GLN A 275 28.23 -17.91 21.59
N SER A 276 27.43 -17.70 20.58
CA SER A 276 27.45 -16.45 19.83
C SER A 276 26.70 -15.40 20.63
N ASP A 277 27.31 -14.22 20.80
CA ASP A 277 26.67 -13.02 21.41
C ASP A 277 25.50 -12.49 20.57
N GLU A 278 24.85 -13.33 19.74
CA GLU A 278 23.76 -12.97 18.87
C GLU A 278 22.44 -12.89 19.62
N GLN A 279 21.74 -11.78 19.41
CA GLN A 279 20.39 -11.61 19.95
C GLN A 279 19.39 -12.28 19.01
N VAL A 280 18.64 -13.27 19.52
CA VAL A 280 17.72 -14.09 18.72
C VAL A 280 16.28 -13.93 19.21
N LEU A 281 15.37 -13.60 18.31
CA LEU A 281 13.95 -13.64 18.55
C LEU A 281 13.41 -15.03 18.14
N TYR A 282 12.72 -15.70 19.05
CA TYR A 282 12.05 -16.96 18.79
C TYR A 282 10.61 -16.68 18.37
N MET A 283 10.41 -16.47 17.07
CA MET A 283 9.10 -16.15 16.49
C MET A 283 8.23 -17.40 16.40
N ASN A 284 7.09 -17.39 17.07
CA ASN A 284 6.16 -18.53 17.14
C ASN A 284 4.76 -18.13 16.64
N ASN A 285 3.77 -18.06 17.51
CA ASN A 285 2.39 -17.73 17.13
C ASN A 285 2.24 -16.28 16.62
N GLU A 286 3.07 -15.34 17.05
CA GLU A 286 3.08 -13.95 16.55
C GLU A 286 3.27 -13.85 15.05
N ARG A 287 3.87 -14.85 14.41
CA ARG A 287 4.06 -14.92 12.97
C ARG A 287 2.75 -14.88 12.19
N PHE A 288 1.67 -15.42 12.73
CA PHE A 288 0.36 -15.44 12.07
C PHE A 288 -0.72 -14.70 12.85
N THR A 289 -0.62 -14.56 14.18
CA THR A 289 -1.60 -13.79 14.96
C THR A 289 -1.55 -12.30 14.63
N VAL A 290 -0.39 -11.77 14.25
CA VAL A 290 -0.26 -10.36 13.84
C VAL A 290 -0.97 -10.09 12.50
N PRO A 291 -0.74 -10.82 11.41
CA PRO A 291 -1.51 -10.64 10.18
C PRO A 291 -2.99 -11.01 10.30
N GLU A 292 -3.38 -11.88 11.25
CA GLU A 292 -4.78 -12.24 11.49
C GLU A 292 -5.67 -11.04 11.80
N ILE A 293 -5.10 -9.96 12.34
CA ILE A 293 -5.80 -8.70 12.61
C ILE A 293 -6.45 -8.11 11.34
N LEU A 294 -5.92 -8.38 10.16
CA LEU A 294 -6.51 -7.98 8.89
C LEU A 294 -7.84 -8.67 8.61
N PHE A 295 -8.03 -9.86 9.17
CA PHE A 295 -9.20 -10.71 9.01
C PHE A 295 -10.15 -10.65 10.21
N ASN A 296 -9.58 -10.54 11.41
CA ASN A 296 -10.30 -10.50 12.68
C ASN A 296 -9.83 -9.35 13.59
N PRO A 297 -10.19 -8.08 13.26
CA PRO A 297 -9.79 -6.92 14.05
C PRO A 297 -10.23 -6.95 15.50
N SER A 298 -11.31 -7.67 15.79
CA SER A 298 -11.85 -7.86 17.16
C SER A 298 -10.87 -8.53 18.10
N ASP A 299 -9.88 -9.28 17.60
CA ASP A 299 -8.87 -9.95 18.43
C ASP A 299 -8.01 -8.96 19.23
N ILE A 300 -7.91 -7.71 18.75
CA ILE A 300 -7.23 -6.62 19.45
C ILE A 300 -8.20 -5.55 19.97
N GLY A 301 -9.49 -5.88 20.07
CA GLY A 301 -10.52 -4.98 20.60
C GLY A 301 -10.99 -3.88 19.63
N MET A 302 -10.68 -3.97 18.34
CA MET A 302 -11.19 -3.06 17.33
C MET A 302 -12.59 -3.48 16.88
N ASN A 303 -13.57 -2.57 17.00
CA ASN A 303 -14.93 -2.81 16.51
C ASN A 303 -15.04 -2.49 15.01
N GLN A 304 -14.39 -3.30 14.17
CA GLN A 304 -14.42 -3.22 12.72
C GLN A 304 -14.52 -4.63 12.15
N ALA A 305 -15.11 -4.75 10.96
CA ALA A 305 -15.14 -6.00 10.21
C ALA A 305 -13.78 -6.29 9.56
N GLY A 306 -13.49 -7.56 9.31
CA GLY A 306 -12.31 -8.01 8.57
C GLY A 306 -12.41 -7.76 7.07
N ILE A 307 -11.29 -7.89 6.37
CA ILE A 307 -11.24 -7.60 4.92
C ILE A 307 -12.29 -8.39 4.12
N PRO A 308 -12.49 -9.71 4.31
CA PRO A 308 -13.49 -10.46 3.54
C PRO A 308 -14.93 -9.96 3.77
N GLU A 309 -15.27 -9.61 5.00
CA GLU A 309 -16.60 -9.07 5.35
C GLU A 309 -16.82 -7.71 4.71
N VAL A 310 -15.81 -6.83 4.75
CA VAL A 310 -15.90 -5.48 4.15
C VAL A 310 -15.93 -5.53 2.62
N ILE A 311 -15.33 -6.55 2.00
CA ILE A 311 -15.49 -6.79 0.56
C ILE A 311 -16.97 -7.06 0.25
N VAL A 312 -17.63 -7.94 1.01
CA VAL A 312 -19.07 -8.22 0.85
C VAL A 312 -19.92 -6.97 1.09
N GLU A 313 -19.59 -6.17 2.12
CA GLU A 313 -20.28 -4.89 2.37
C GLU A 313 -20.13 -3.91 1.21
N ALA A 314 -18.93 -3.82 0.60
CA ALA A 314 -18.68 -2.95 -0.53
C ALA A 314 -19.48 -3.40 -1.77
N ILE A 315 -19.52 -4.71 -2.06
CA ILE A 315 -20.31 -5.25 -3.17
C ILE A 315 -21.80 -4.99 -2.94
N ASN A 316 -22.32 -5.27 -1.75
CA ASN A 316 -23.74 -5.04 -1.41
C ASN A 316 -24.13 -3.56 -1.41
N ALA A 317 -23.17 -2.65 -1.30
CA ALA A 317 -23.41 -1.22 -1.39
C ALA A 317 -23.42 -0.70 -2.85
N THR A 318 -23.12 -1.54 -3.83
CA THR A 318 -23.29 -1.20 -5.24
C THR A 318 -24.76 -1.41 -5.65
N HIS A 319 -25.37 -0.42 -6.30
CA HIS A 319 -26.75 -0.48 -6.75
C HIS A 319 -26.83 -0.24 -8.25
N PRO A 320 -27.69 -0.97 -9.01
CA PRO A 320 -27.85 -0.79 -10.46
C PRO A 320 -28.13 0.65 -10.89
N ASP A 321 -28.88 1.41 -10.11
CA ASP A 321 -29.18 2.82 -10.40
C ASP A 321 -27.93 3.72 -10.42
N MET A 322 -26.80 3.23 -9.91
CA MET A 322 -25.51 3.94 -9.99
C MET A 322 -24.82 3.79 -11.35
N PHE A 323 -25.47 3.09 -12.30
CA PHE A 323 -24.91 2.81 -13.62
C PHE A 323 -25.63 3.59 -14.71
N PRO A 324 -24.91 4.05 -15.74
CA PRO A 324 -25.52 4.77 -16.85
C PRO A 324 -26.31 3.86 -17.81
N PHE A 325 -26.40 2.56 -17.53
CA PHE A 325 -27.13 1.57 -18.34
C PHE A 325 -27.85 0.57 -17.42
N PRO A 326 -28.96 -0.04 -17.88
CA PRO A 326 -29.70 -1.00 -17.08
C PRO A 326 -28.88 -2.28 -16.83
N VAL A 327 -28.57 -2.58 -15.59
CA VAL A 327 -27.92 -3.80 -15.13
C VAL A 327 -28.81 -4.44 -14.06
N ASN A 328 -28.91 -5.75 -14.03
CA ASN A 328 -29.61 -6.46 -12.96
C ASN A 328 -28.69 -6.63 -11.74
N ASP A 329 -29.21 -6.47 -10.53
CA ASP A 329 -28.45 -6.61 -9.27
C ASP A 329 -27.63 -7.91 -9.19
N VAL A 330 -28.24 -9.02 -9.58
CA VAL A 330 -27.60 -10.36 -9.46
C VAL A 330 -26.38 -10.47 -10.39
N ASP A 331 -26.48 -9.98 -11.61
CA ASP A 331 -25.39 -10.05 -12.58
C ASP A 331 -24.21 -9.15 -12.15
N LEU A 332 -24.54 -8.00 -11.58
CA LEU A 332 -23.57 -7.03 -11.11
C LEU A 332 -22.70 -7.57 -9.95
N HIS A 333 -23.35 -8.10 -8.91
CA HIS A 333 -22.63 -8.67 -7.76
C HIS A 333 -21.73 -9.84 -8.20
N GLY A 334 -22.23 -10.69 -9.10
CA GLY A 334 -21.44 -11.79 -9.68
C GLY A 334 -20.19 -11.32 -10.42
N LEU A 335 -20.28 -10.21 -11.17
CA LEU A 335 -19.13 -9.61 -11.84
C LEU A 335 -18.07 -9.11 -10.86
N PHE A 336 -18.46 -8.51 -9.73
CA PHE A 336 -17.52 -8.09 -8.70
C PHE A 336 -16.84 -9.27 -8.01
N TYR A 337 -17.60 -10.29 -7.60
CA TYR A 337 -17.01 -11.49 -6.98
C TYR A 337 -16.03 -12.20 -7.92
N GLY A 338 -16.32 -12.19 -9.23
CA GLY A 338 -15.45 -12.75 -10.27
C GLY A 338 -14.22 -11.92 -10.61
N ASN A 339 -14.09 -10.69 -10.10
CA ASN A 339 -13.05 -9.74 -10.49
C ASN A 339 -12.50 -8.95 -9.28
N ILE A 340 -11.86 -9.63 -8.34
CA ILE A 340 -11.24 -9.02 -7.16
C ILE A 340 -9.73 -8.92 -7.39
N VAL A 341 -9.17 -7.72 -7.23
CA VAL A 341 -7.74 -7.43 -7.39
C VAL A 341 -7.15 -7.00 -6.06
N LEU A 342 -6.11 -7.70 -5.61
CA LEU A 342 -5.40 -7.41 -4.36
C LEU A 342 -4.13 -6.62 -4.68
N VAL A 343 -3.95 -5.50 -3.98
CA VAL A 343 -2.77 -4.64 -4.07
C VAL A 343 -2.37 -4.12 -2.69
N GLY A 344 -1.24 -3.43 -2.61
CA GLY A 344 -0.67 -2.91 -1.36
C GLY A 344 0.27 -3.90 -0.68
N GLY A 345 1.12 -3.38 0.22
CA GLY A 345 2.20 -4.16 0.84
C GLY A 345 1.75 -5.34 1.68
N ASN A 346 0.55 -5.30 2.29
CA ASN A 346 0.04 -6.41 3.09
C ASN A 346 -0.41 -7.60 2.23
N SER A 347 -0.71 -7.39 0.94
CA SER A 347 -1.05 -8.49 0.03
C SER A 347 0.13 -9.43 -0.24
N LEU A 348 1.35 -9.01 0.09
CA LEU A 348 2.57 -9.80 -0.05
C LEU A 348 2.79 -10.83 1.07
N PHE A 349 2.00 -10.80 2.14
CA PHE A 349 2.07 -11.87 3.13
C PHE A 349 1.74 -13.21 2.48
N ALA A 350 2.60 -14.21 2.71
CA ALA A 350 2.33 -15.57 2.25
C ALA A 350 0.96 -16.06 2.79
N GLY A 351 0.11 -16.61 1.92
CA GLY A 351 -1.22 -17.09 2.28
C GLY A 351 -2.32 -16.02 2.31
N TYR A 352 -2.01 -14.74 2.01
CA TYR A 352 -2.99 -13.66 2.05
C TYR A 352 -4.10 -13.83 1.00
N LYS A 353 -3.72 -14.10 -0.24
CA LYS A 353 -4.66 -14.33 -1.36
C LYS A 353 -5.55 -15.53 -1.09
N GLU A 354 -4.94 -16.66 -0.73
CA GLU A 354 -5.61 -17.93 -0.50
C GLU A 354 -6.62 -17.81 0.66
N ARG A 355 -6.27 -17.04 1.70
CA ARG A 355 -7.17 -16.80 2.83
C ARG A 355 -8.36 -15.94 2.41
N ILE A 356 -8.17 -14.89 1.63
CA ILE A 356 -9.28 -14.06 1.12
C ILE A 356 -10.21 -14.90 0.23
N GLU A 357 -9.67 -15.68 -0.71
CA GLU A 357 -10.48 -16.57 -1.56
C GLU A 357 -11.32 -17.55 -0.73
N LYS A 358 -10.70 -18.17 0.27
CA LYS A 358 -11.36 -19.13 1.15
C LYS A 358 -12.48 -18.49 1.96
N ASP A 359 -12.21 -17.36 2.62
CA ASP A 359 -13.17 -16.71 3.51
C ASP A 359 -14.31 -16.07 2.68
N LEU A 360 -14.01 -15.47 1.53
CA LEU A 360 -15.03 -14.96 0.62
C LEU A 360 -15.91 -16.05 0.04
N ARG A 361 -15.37 -17.26 -0.23
CA ARG A 361 -16.20 -18.37 -0.72
C ARG A 361 -17.27 -18.78 0.31
N VAL A 362 -17.01 -18.59 1.60
CA VAL A 362 -17.98 -18.86 2.66
C VAL A 362 -19.04 -17.77 2.76
N LEU A 363 -18.65 -16.52 2.53
CA LEU A 363 -19.53 -15.34 2.69
C LEU A 363 -20.34 -15.03 1.43
N ALA A 364 -19.78 -15.32 0.24
CA ALA A 364 -20.41 -15.03 -1.03
C ALA A 364 -21.57 -16.01 -1.32
N PRO A 365 -22.65 -15.58 -1.98
CA PRO A 365 -23.71 -16.44 -2.48
C PRO A 365 -23.16 -17.60 -3.32
N SER A 366 -23.80 -18.76 -3.24
CA SER A 366 -23.31 -19.99 -3.87
C SER A 366 -23.29 -19.95 -5.39
N GLU A 367 -24.16 -19.14 -5.99
CA GLU A 367 -24.28 -18.94 -7.43
C GLU A 367 -23.13 -18.15 -8.06
N PHE A 368 -22.36 -17.37 -7.26
CA PHE A 368 -21.28 -16.54 -7.77
C PHE A 368 -19.94 -17.27 -7.67
N GLU A 369 -19.15 -17.16 -8.73
CA GLU A 369 -17.76 -17.58 -8.72
C GLU A 369 -16.90 -16.50 -8.05
N VAL A 370 -16.03 -16.88 -7.10
CA VAL A 370 -15.08 -15.97 -6.46
C VAL A 370 -13.72 -16.13 -7.13
N LYS A 371 -13.21 -15.05 -7.70
CA LYS A 371 -11.86 -14.98 -8.30
C LYS A 371 -11.08 -13.82 -7.73
N VAL A 372 -9.89 -14.12 -7.24
CA VAL A 372 -8.99 -13.14 -6.66
C VAL A 372 -7.66 -13.16 -7.41
N GLY A 373 -7.23 -12.01 -7.88
CA GLY A 373 -5.97 -11.83 -8.60
C GLY A 373 -5.02 -10.86 -7.91
N MET A 374 -3.73 -11.06 -8.15
CA MET A 374 -2.67 -10.10 -7.78
C MET A 374 -1.96 -9.69 -9.08
N PRO A 375 -2.06 -8.42 -9.51
CA PRO A 375 -1.39 -7.97 -10.72
C PRO A 375 0.13 -7.95 -10.51
N GLU A 376 0.88 -8.26 -11.55
CA GLU A 376 2.30 -7.93 -11.59
C GLU A 376 2.45 -6.40 -11.56
N GLU A 377 3.40 -5.88 -10.78
CA GLU A 377 3.65 -4.42 -10.71
C GLU A 377 4.14 -3.91 -12.08
N LYS A 378 3.24 -3.31 -12.86
CA LYS A 378 3.56 -2.59 -14.10
C LYS A 378 2.97 -1.19 -14.04
N PHE A 379 3.79 -0.18 -14.34
CA PHE A 379 3.32 1.20 -14.48
C PHE A 379 2.58 1.36 -15.81
N ALA A 380 1.34 1.84 -15.77
CA ALA A 380 0.54 2.11 -16.95
C ALA A 380 0.89 3.45 -17.60
N SER A 381 1.07 3.46 -18.92
CA SER A 381 0.99 4.65 -19.74
C SER A 381 -0.32 4.59 -20.52
N THR A 382 -1.34 5.37 -20.12
CA THR A 382 -2.64 5.35 -20.80
C THR A 382 -2.91 6.66 -21.57
N PRO A 383 -3.62 6.60 -22.72
CA PRO A 383 -4.06 7.79 -23.46
C PRO A 383 -4.95 8.72 -22.65
N GLU A 384 -5.80 8.19 -21.75
CA GLU A 384 -6.71 8.93 -20.87
C GLU A 384 -6.00 9.86 -19.87
N PHE A 385 -4.74 9.57 -19.58
CA PHE A 385 -3.90 10.43 -18.76
C PHE A 385 -3.82 11.86 -19.33
N ASN A 386 -3.72 12.01 -20.66
CA ASN A 386 -3.58 13.32 -21.29
C ASN A 386 -4.82 14.20 -21.14
N GLU A 387 -6.01 13.62 -21.05
CA GLU A 387 -7.27 14.37 -20.87
C GLU A 387 -7.43 14.92 -19.46
N ARG A 388 -6.86 14.24 -18.47
CA ARG A 388 -6.91 14.64 -17.06
C ARG A 388 -5.77 15.58 -16.65
N LEU A 389 -4.76 15.79 -17.49
CA LEU A 389 -3.64 16.68 -17.16
C LEU A 389 -4.11 18.14 -17.00
N VAL A 390 -3.67 18.76 -15.92
CA VAL A 390 -3.70 20.21 -15.73
C VAL A 390 -2.33 20.75 -16.08
N THR A 391 -2.27 21.71 -17.02
CA THR A 391 -1.03 22.41 -17.35
C THR A 391 -0.76 23.53 -16.35
N ARG A 392 0.50 23.92 -16.20
CA ARG A 392 0.87 25.03 -15.33
C ARG A 392 0.18 26.35 -15.75
N SER A 393 -0.03 26.56 -17.05
CA SER A 393 -0.74 27.74 -17.55
C SER A 393 -2.21 27.74 -17.12
N GLU A 394 -2.90 26.60 -17.18
CA GLU A 394 -4.28 26.48 -16.69
C GLU A 394 -4.34 26.72 -15.17
N TYR A 395 -3.39 26.20 -14.40
CA TYR A 395 -3.34 26.43 -12.96
C TYR A 395 -3.10 27.92 -12.63
N LEU A 396 -2.19 28.61 -13.32
CA LEU A 396 -1.92 30.03 -13.10
C LEU A 396 -3.12 30.91 -13.46
N GLU A 397 -4.00 30.45 -14.35
CA GLU A 397 -5.22 31.15 -14.74
C GLU A 397 -6.41 30.88 -13.82
N TYR A 398 -6.62 29.62 -13.41
CA TYR A 398 -7.82 29.17 -12.70
C TYR A 398 -7.56 28.71 -11.25
N GLY A 399 -6.30 28.66 -10.79
CA GLY A 399 -5.92 28.17 -9.48
C GLY A 399 -6.24 26.68 -9.26
N SER A 400 -6.34 26.26 -7.98
CA SER A 400 -6.67 24.88 -7.62
C SER A 400 -8.08 24.42 -8.06
N ASN A 401 -8.96 25.34 -8.45
CA ASN A 401 -10.30 24.97 -8.93
C ASN A 401 -10.25 24.13 -10.21
N ILE A 402 -9.29 24.39 -11.10
CA ILE A 402 -9.12 23.56 -12.31
C ILE A 402 -8.68 22.15 -11.96
N CYS A 403 -7.84 22.01 -10.92
CA CYS A 403 -7.41 20.70 -10.41
C CYS A 403 -8.59 19.90 -9.82
N LEU A 404 -9.45 20.56 -9.04
CA LEU A 404 -10.66 19.92 -8.48
C LEU A 404 -11.58 19.45 -9.60
N ARG A 405 -11.82 20.27 -10.63
CA ARG A 405 -12.68 19.93 -11.76
C ARG A 405 -12.12 18.78 -12.60
N LYS A 406 -10.83 18.78 -12.95
CA LYS A 406 -10.23 17.73 -13.78
C LYS A 406 -9.88 16.44 -13.02
N PHE A 407 -9.56 16.52 -11.73
CA PHE A 407 -9.16 15.37 -10.92
C PHE A 407 -10.32 14.78 -10.10
N GLY A 408 -11.43 15.51 -9.98
CA GLY A 408 -12.61 15.05 -9.25
C GLY A 408 -13.08 13.70 -9.77
N LEU A 409 -13.32 12.75 -8.87
CA LEU A 409 -13.77 11.38 -9.19
C LEU A 409 -15.26 11.32 -9.59
N GLY A 410 -16.00 12.43 -9.40
CA GLY A 410 -17.39 12.63 -9.82
C GLY A 410 -17.45 13.82 -10.78
N GLY A 411 -17.33 13.59 -12.10
CA GLY A 411 -17.63 14.62 -13.08
C GLY A 411 -19.11 14.98 -13.03
N ASP A 412 -19.41 16.27 -13.19
CA ASP A 412 -20.68 16.89 -13.54
C ASP A 412 -21.69 17.29 -12.44
N GLU A 413 -21.47 17.06 -11.14
CA GLU A 413 -22.42 17.52 -10.10
C GLU A 413 -21.99 18.78 -9.30
N ILE A 414 -20.89 19.45 -9.64
CA ILE A 414 -20.41 20.64 -8.88
C ILE A 414 -20.95 21.96 -9.47
N ASP A 415 -21.52 21.97 -10.65
CA ASP A 415 -22.00 23.20 -11.30
C ASP A 415 -23.37 23.73 -10.76
N GLU A 416 -24.09 22.98 -9.91
CA GLU A 416 -25.39 23.43 -9.38
C GLU A 416 -25.38 24.01 -7.94
N MET A 417 -24.22 24.11 -7.27
CA MET A 417 -24.15 24.67 -5.91
C MET A 417 -23.44 26.04 -5.81
N SER A 418 -23.29 26.76 -6.91
CA SER A 418 -22.71 28.12 -6.92
C SER A 418 -23.58 29.12 -7.69
N GLU A 419 -24.88 29.17 -7.42
CA GLU A 419 -25.74 30.37 -7.63
C GLU A 419 -26.32 30.85 -6.29
#